data_1fa3e0e40aec9303f29fc3371ce5db12
#
_entry.id   1fa3e0e40aec9303f29fc3371ce5db12
#
_cell.length_a   1.000
_cell.length_b   1.000
_cell.length_c   1.000
_cell.angle_alpha   90.00
_cell.angle_beta   90.00
_cell.angle_gamma   90.00
#
_symmetry.space_group_name_H-M   'P 1'
#
loop_
_entity.id
_entity.type
_entity.pdbx_description
1 polymer ?
#
loop_
_entity_poly.entity_id
_entity_poly.type
_entity_poly.pdbx_seq_one_letter_code
_entity_poly.pdbx_strand_id
1 'polypeptide(L)'
;MSKPLAAKAPMARLDRLLANLGYGSRREVTDLVARRQVLLDGVVVKTSGAKVAIAADLAQRMTVAGKPLDPPAPLTVLMHKPLDVVCSHRELGRSVYELLPPRWRAREPALSTIGRLDKDTSGLLLITDDGPFLHRIISPRSNIAKRYLATLDRPLKGDEAALFAAGTLILESETDPLAPAVLEPIGPTSARLTITEGRYHQVRRMFAAVGNHVIGLHRDRIGGLALPVDLEPGAWRILTADQQAAIFA
;
A
#
# COMPACT_ATOMS: atom_id res chain seq x y z
N MET A 1 -31.20 20.62 -11.08
CA MET A 1 -30.03 19.78 -10.77
C MET A 1 -29.41 20.30 -9.47
N SER A 2 -29.70 19.68 -8.34
CA SER A 2 -29.19 20.12 -7.02
C SER A 2 -27.72 19.80 -6.92
N LYS A 3 -26.87 20.81 -6.68
CA LYS A 3 -25.44 20.64 -6.35
C LYS A 3 -25.34 19.75 -5.09
N PRO A 4 -24.53 18.68 -5.07
CA PRO A 4 -24.34 17.90 -3.85
C PRO A 4 -23.75 18.85 -2.78
N LEU A 5 -24.38 18.91 -1.60
CA LEU A 5 -23.81 19.59 -0.44
C LEU A 5 -22.44 18.94 -0.16
N ALA A 6 -21.36 19.71 -0.33
CA ALA A 6 -20.05 19.26 0.07
C ALA A 6 -20.06 18.94 1.57
N ALA A 7 -19.77 17.70 1.91
CA ALA A 7 -19.70 17.27 3.31
C ALA A 7 -18.69 18.18 4.04
N LYS A 8 -19.11 18.74 5.17
CA LYS A 8 -18.29 19.66 5.97
C LYS A 8 -17.03 18.89 6.45
N ALA A 9 -15.85 19.40 6.15
CA ALA A 9 -14.59 18.78 6.55
C ALA A 9 -14.57 18.53 8.07
N PRO A 10 -14.12 17.36 8.53
CA PRO A 10 -14.03 17.06 9.96
C PRO A 10 -13.10 18.03 10.66
N MET A 11 -13.43 18.39 11.89
CA MET A 11 -12.64 19.31 12.73
C MET A 11 -11.79 18.52 13.72
N ALA A 12 -10.51 18.86 13.85
CA ALA A 12 -9.62 18.31 14.86
C ALA A 12 -8.91 19.42 15.65
N ARG A 13 -8.51 19.11 16.88
CA ARG A 13 -7.59 19.98 17.62
C ARG A 13 -6.21 19.88 16.97
N LEU A 14 -5.54 21.02 16.83
CA LEU A 14 -4.23 21.10 16.19
C LEU A 14 -3.18 20.22 16.90
N ASP A 15 -3.15 20.26 18.25
CA ASP A 15 -2.22 19.45 19.03
C ASP A 15 -2.38 17.95 18.76
N ARG A 16 -3.62 17.47 18.63
CA ARG A 16 -3.91 16.08 18.30
C ARG A 16 -3.56 15.75 16.85
N LEU A 17 -3.93 16.65 15.93
CA LEU A 17 -3.64 16.45 14.50
C LEU A 17 -2.13 16.29 14.27
N LEU A 18 -1.31 17.22 14.77
CA LEU A 18 0.13 17.19 14.57
C LEU A 18 0.80 16.03 15.29
N ALA A 19 0.34 15.70 16.53
CA ALA A 19 0.84 14.52 17.24
C ALA A 19 0.56 13.23 16.45
N ASN A 20 -0.66 13.06 15.93
CA ASN A 20 -1.04 11.91 15.10
C ASN A 20 -0.27 11.84 13.78
N LEU A 21 0.22 12.94 13.25
CA LEU A 21 1.08 12.98 12.07
C LEU A 21 2.57 12.73 12.39
N GLY A 22 2.91 12.52 13.69
CA GLY A 22 4.26 12.21 14.11
C GLY A 22 5.18 13.41 14.32
N TYR A 23 4.60 14.62 14.49
CA TYR A 23 5.40 15.83 14.81
C TYR A 23 5.87 15.88 16.26
N GLY A 24 5.60 14.85 17.05
CA GLY A 24 5.95 14.72 18.45
C GLY A 24 4.72 14.50 19.35
N SER A 25 4.95 14.41 20.64
CA SER A 25 3.89 14.38 21.66
C SER A 25 3.06 15.67 21.63
N ARG A 26 1.86 15.65 22.20
CA ARG A 26 1.01 16.87 22.29
C ARG A 26 1.72 18.02 23.02
N ARG A 27 2.62 17.73 23.97
CA ARG A 27 3.44 18.72 24.66
C ARG A 27 4.45 19.37 23.70
N GLU A 28 5.19 18.55 22.95
CA GLU A 28 6.15 19.04 21.95
C GLU A 28 5.45 19.85 20.84
N VAL A 29 4.24 19.46 20.42
CA VAL A 29 3.42 20.28 19.50
C VAL A 29 3.05 21.62 20.14
N THR A 30 2.73 21.67 21.45
CA THR A 30 2.46 22.94 22.14
C THR A 30 3.70 23.84 22.13
N ASP A 31 4.89 23.27 22.27
CA ASP A 31 6.16 24.01 22.18
C ASP A 31 6.41 24.54 20.76
N LEU A 32 6.08 23.75 19.71
CA LEU A 32 6.15 24.22 18.30
C LEU A 32 5.25 25.44 18.06
N VAL A 33 4.03 25.41 18.60
CA VAL A 33 3.08 26.54 18.51
C VAL A 33 3.58 27.76 19.27
N ALA A 34 4.09 27.56 20.49
CA ALA A 34 4.66 28.65 21.30
C ALA A 34 5.85 29.33 20.62
N ARG A 35 6.67 28.54 19.90
CA ARG A 35 7.80 29.03 19.06
C ARG A 35 7.36 29.64 17.72
N ARG A 36 6.04 29.79 17.48
CA ARG A 36 5.47 30.33 16.24
C ARG A 36 5.89 29.55 14.96
N GLN A 37 6.12 28.23 15.10
CA GLN A 37 6.55 27.37 14.00
C GLN A 37 5.40 26.72 13.25
N VAL A 38 4.15 26.99 13.60
CA VAL A 38 2.96 26.48 12.90
C VAL A 38 2.19 27.63 12.30
N LEU A 39 2.04 27.61 10.97
CA LEU A 39 1.27 28.60 10.22
C LEU A 39 0.11 27.91 9.48
N LEU A 40 -1.02 28.59 9.43
CA LEU A 40 -2.16 28.24 8.59
C LEU A 40 -2.50 29.44 7.69
N ASP A 41 -2.56 29.24 6.41
CA ASP A 41 -2.76 30.29 5.41
C ASP A 41 -1.75 31.45 5.56
N GLY A 42 -0.50 31.14 5.90
CA GLY A 42 0.54 32.14 6.18
C GLY A 42 0.42 32.85 7.54
N VAL A 43 -0.62 32.59 8.32
CA VAL A 43 -0.84 33.20 9.64
C VAL A 43 -0.39 32.28 10.76
N VAL A 44 0.38 32.82 11.71
CA VAL A 44 0.85 32.04 12.88
C VAL A 44 -0.33 31.58 13.73
N VAL A 45 -0.42 30.30 14.01
CA VAL A 45 -1.40 29.73 14.93
C VAL A 45 -0.96 30.01 16.38
N LYS A 46 -1.82 30.65 17.15
CA LYS A 46 -1.48 31.17 18.52
C LYS A 46 -1.70 30.16 19.62
N THR A 47 -2.51 29.11 19.40
CA THR A 47 -2.85 28.13 20.43
C THR A 47 -2.87 26.70 19.88
N SER A 48 -2.25 25.77 20.58
CA SER A 48 -2.21 24.35 20.22
C SER A 48 -3.60 23.68 20.29
N GLY A 49 -4.52 24.25 21.06
CA GLY A 49 -5.91 23.80 21.17
C GLY A 49 -6.83 24.27 20.04
N ALA A 50 -6.36 25.08 19.11
CA ALA A 50 -7.17 25.56 17.97
C ALA A 50 -7.80 24.39 17.22
N LYS A 51 -9.06 24.54 16.80
CA LYS A 51 -9.74 23.59 15.92
C LYS A 51 -9.41 23.91 14.47
N VAL A 52 -8.97 22.92 13.72
CA VAL A 52 -8.59 23.01 12.31
C VAL A 52 -9.46 22.05 11.50
N ALA A 53 -9.98 22.52 10.36
CA ALA A 53 -10.71 21.69 9.41
C ALA A 53 -9.72 20.79 8.64
N ILE A 54 -9.94 19.49 8.66
CA ILE A 54 -9.13 18.52 7.89
C ILE A 54 -9.71 18.46 6.47
N ALA A 55 -9.48 19.52 5.70
CA ALA A 55 -9.83 19.59 4.29
C ALA A 55 -8.73 18.97 3.43
N ALA A 56 -9.08 18.58 2.20
CA ALA A 56 -8.13 17.93 1.28
C ALA A 56 -6.90 18.81 0.95
N ASP A 57 -7.05 20.12 1.02
CA ASP A 57 -6.00 21.11 0.75
C ASP A 57 -5.20 21.52 2.01
N LEU A 58 -5.50 20.95 3.18
CA LEU A 58 -4.87 21.38 4.44
C LEU A 58 -3.33 21.26 4.40
N ALA A 59 -2.80 20.24 3.75
CA ALA A 59 -1.36 20.01 3.65
C ALA A 59 -0.64 21.13 2.86
N GLN A 60 -1.34 21.79 1.92
CA GLN A 60 -0.81 22.92 1.15
C GLN A 60 -0.91 24.25 1.91
N ARG A 61 -1.90 24.36 2.82
CA ARG A 61 -2.23 25.59 3.56
C ARG A 61 -1.52 25.70 4.90
N MET A 62 -1.06 24.58 5.45
CA MET A 62 -0.38 24.55 6.75
C MET A 62 1.10 24.27 6.58
N THR A 63 1.92 25.03 7.32
CA THR A 63 3.35 24.74 7.45
C THR A 63 3.73 24.48 8.91
N VAL A 64 4.66 23.56 9.10
CA VAL A 64 5.23 23.23 10.41
C VAL A 64 6.75 23.30 10.30
N ALA A 65 7.37 24.12 11.12
CA ALA A 65 8.81 24.40 11.09
C ALA A 65 9.31 24.76 9.67
N GLY A 66 8.55 25.58 8.96
CA GLY A 66 8.88 26.08 7.62
C GLY A 66 8.67 25.08 6.49
N LYS A 67 8.15 23.87 6.75
CA LYS A 67 7.87 22.85 5.74
C LYS A 67 6.36 22.62 5.63
N PRO A 68 5.84 22.27 4.42
CA PRO A 68 4.44 21.88 4.26
C PRO A 68 4.06 20.76 5.25
N LEU A 69 2.80 20.77 5.69
CA LEU A 69 2.26 19.73 6.54
C LEU A 69 2.31 18.38 5.81
N ASP A 70 2.66 17.32 6.53
CA ASP A 70 2.49 15.96 6.00
C ASP A 70 1.00 15.68 5.73
N PRO A 71 0.67 14.84 4.72
CA PRO A 71 -0.72 14.55 4.39
C PRO A 71 -1.49 14.03 5.61
N PRO A 72 -2.67 14.62 5.93
CA PRO A 72 -3.54 14.07 6.98
C PRO A 72 -4.04 12.66 6.66
N ALA A 73 -4.49 11.93 7.68
CA ALA A 73 -5.23 10.69 7.48
C ALA A 73 -6.64 10.98 6.89
N PRO A 74 -7.21 10.08 6.06
CA PRO A 74 -6.61 8.83 5.62
C PRO A 74 -5.55 9.02 4.52
N LEU A 75 -4.46 8.31 4.65
CA LEU A 75 -3.36 8.32 3.68
C LEU A 75 -3.20 6.93 3.08
N THR A 76 -3.12 6.84 1.75
CA THR A 76 -2.73 5.61 1.04
C THR A 76 -1.59 5.90 0.09
N VAL A 77 -0.57 5.08 0.16
CA VAL A 77 0.66 5.17 -0.63
C VAL A 77 0.78 3.95 -1.53
N LEU A 78 1.10 4.16 -2.79
CA LEU A 78 1.61 3.15 -3.70
C LEU A 78 3.12 3.21 -3.69
N MET A 79 3.78 2.10 -3.41
CA MET A 79 5.23 1.94 -3.43
C MET A 79 5.62 0.90 -4.48
N HIS A 80 6.66 1.17 -5.24
CA HIS A 80 7.37 0.14 -5.99
C HIS A 80 8.35 -0.54 -5.03
N LYS A 81 7.90 -1.62 -4.37
CA LYS A 81 8.76 -2.34 -3.44
C LYS A 81 9.97 -2.92 -4.16
N PRO A 82 11.20 -2.60 -3.76
CA PRO A 82 12.40 -3.23 -4.32
C PRO A 82 12.59 -4.65 -3.75
N LEU A 83 13.51 -5.39 -4.32
CA LEU A 83 14.02 -6.64 -3.74
C LEU A 83 14.76 -6.36 -2.42
N ASP A 84 14.98 -7.40 -1.63
CA ASP A 84 15.74 -7.39 -0.37
C ASP A 84 15.17 -6.50 0.76
N VAL A 85 13.91 -6.10 0.64
CA VAL A 85 13.18 -5.32 1.64
C VAL A 85 11.97 -6.10 2.15
N VAL A 86 11.74 -6.09 3.46
CA VAL A 86 10.64 -6.83 4.12
C VAL A 86 9.42 -5.94 4.37
N CYS A 87 8.22 -6.55 4.38
CA CYS A 87 6.94 -5.88 4.65
C CYS A 87 6.54 -5.90 6.15
N SER A 88 7.47 -6.17 7.05
CA SER A 88 7.19 -6.33 8.48
C SER A 88 8.01 -5.36 9.31
N HIS A 89 7.45 -4.93 10.46
CA HIS A 89 8.20 -4.21 11.49
C HIS A 89 9.04 -5.14 12.38
N ARG A 90 8.81 -6.46 12.32
CA ARG A 90 9.38 -7.46 13.25
C ARG A 90 10.39 -8.40 12.60
N GLU A 91 10.45 -8.45 11.28
CA GLU A 91 11.41 -9.29 10.55
C GLU A 91 12.78 -8.61 10.49
N LEU A 92 13.84 -9.42 10.52
CA LEU A 92 15.20 -8.93 10.34
C LEU A 92 15.40 -8.45 8.91
N GLY A 93 16.03 -7.29 8.75
CA GLY A 93 16.33 -6.68 7.45
C GLY A 93 15.72 -5.29 7.31
N ARG A 94 16.03 -4.66 6.19
CA ARG A 94 15.50 -3.33 5.84
C ARG A 94 14.00 -3.43 5.58
N SER A 95 13.21 -2.60 6.26
CA SER A 95 11.75 -2.59 6.12
C SER A 95 11.29 -1.59 5.06
N VAL A 96 10.15 -1.86 4.40
CA VAL A 96 9.46 -0.92 3.49
C VAL A 96 9.15 0.42 4.17
N TYR A 97 8.94 0.43 5.49
CA TYR A 97 8.68 1.66 6.24
C TYR A 97 9.90 2.57 6.36
N GLU A 98 11.11 2.06 6.14
CA GLU A 98 12.34 2.86 6.10
C GLU A 98 12.51 3.62 4.79
N LEU A 99 11.76 3.25 3.75
CA LEU A 99 11.70 3.96 2.47
C LEU A 99 10.75 5.16 2.50
N LEU A 100 9.93 5.27 3.55
CA LEU A 100 9.02 6.38 3.79
C LEU A 100 9.70 7.46 4.65
N PRO A 101 9.17 8.69 4.65
CA PRO A 101 9.69 9.75 5.52
C PRO A 101 9.77 9.28 6.99
N PRO A 102 10.90 9.51 7.69
CA PRO A 102 11.11 8.97 9.05
C PRO A 102 9.99 9.31 10.05
N ARG A 103 9.41 10.51 9.96
CA ARG A 103 8.29 10.96 10.79
C ARG A 103 7.04 10.10 10.61
N TRP A 104 6.81 9.56 9.41
CA TRP A 104 5.62 8.75 9.13
C TRP A 104 5.58 7.44 9.92
N ARG A 105 6.71 6.98 10.46
CA ARG A 105 6.77 5.83 11.37
C ARG A 105 6.13 6.08 12.74
N ALA A 106 5.98 7.35 13.10
CA ALA A 106 5.34 7.78 14.36
C ALA A 106 3.88 8.23 14.16
N ARG A 107 3.27 7.98 12.99
CA ARG A 107 1.86 8.32 12.73
C ARG A 107 0.92 7.46 13.56
N GLU A 108 -0.23 8.05 13.90
CA GLU A 108 -1.36 7.36 14.53
C GLU A 108 -2.67 7.76 13.83
N PRO A 109 -3.38 6.78 13.19
CA PRO A 109 -3.03 5.36 13.11
C PRO A 109 -1.71 5.08 12.37
N ALA A 110 -1.05 3.97 12.75
CA ALA A 110 0.20 3.55 12.12
C ALA A 110 -0.04 3.10 10.67
N LEU A 111 0.91 3.43 9.79
CA LEU A 111 0.90 2.93 8.43
C LEU A 111 1.09 1.40 8.42
N SER A 112 0.27 0.72 7.63
CA SER A 112 0.28 -0.74 7.48
C SER A 112 0.27 -1.13 6.02
N THR A 113 0.99 -2.18 5.64
CA THR A 113 0.96 -2.71 4.27
C THR A 113 -0.37 -3.39 3.99
N ILE A 114 -0.95 -3.15 2.80
CA ILE A 114 -2.14 -3.83 2.30
C ILE A 114 -1.71 -5.14 1.65
N GLY A 115 -1.74 -6.20 2.43
CA GLY A 115 -1.10 -7.46 2.10
C GLY A 115 0.43 -7.34 2.17
N ARG A 116 1.11 -8.39 1.72
CA ARG A 116 2.57 -8.47 1.79
C ARG A 116 3.15 -8.90 0.45
N LEU A 117 4.41 -8.56 0.23
CA LEU A 117 5.32 -9.14 -0.75
C LEU A 117 6.51 -9.71 0.01
N ASP A 118 6.98 -10.86 -0.42
CA ASP A 118 8.15 -11.50 0.16
C ASP A 118 9.40 -10.65 -0.06
N LYS A 119 10.48 -10.92 0.67
CA LYS A 119 11.74 -10.19 0.56
C LYS A 119 12.27 -10.20 -0.87
N ASP A 120 12.17 -11.34 -1.54
CA ASP A 120 12.60 -11.61 -2.91
C ASP A 120 11.51 -11.38 -3.98
N THR A 121 10.44 -10.67 -3.63
CA THR A 121 9.37 -10.26 -4.54
C THR A 121 9.32 -8.74 -4.62
N SER A 122 9.35 -8.19 -5.83
CA SER A 122 9.27 -6.75 -6.08
C SER A 122 7.88 -6.32 -6.58
N GLY A 123 7.69 -5.01 -6.74
CA GLY A 123 6.54 -4.46 -7.45
C GLY A 123 5.57 -3.68 -6.58
N LEU A 124 4.32 -3.62 -7.02
CA LEU A 124 3.27 -2.80 -6.45
C LEU A 124 2.93 -3.23 -5.02
N LEU A 125 3.20 -2.37 -4.06
CA LEU A 125 2.80 -2.51 -2.67
C LEU A 125 1.99 -1.29 -2.25
N LEU A 126 0.85 -1.53 -1.59
CA LEU A 126 0.04 -0.47 -0.99
C LEU A 126 0.32 -0.39 0.51
N ILE A 127 0.35 0.83 1.03
CA ILE A 127 0.56 1.12 2.47
C ILE A 127 -0.46 2.19 2.87
N THR A 128 -1.16 2.00 3.99
CA THR A 128 -2.21 2.93 4.42
C THR A 128 -2.33 3.03 5.94
N ASP A 129 -2.88 4.15 6.43
CA ASP A 129 -3.38 4.32 7.80
C ASP A 129 -4.92 4.18 7.88
N ASP A 130 -5.59 3.83 6.76
CA ASP A 130 -7.03 3.55 6.68
C ASP A 130 -7.30 2.04 6.88
N GLY A 131 -7.61 1.64 8.10
CA GLY A 131 -7.93 0.25 8.43
C GLY A 131 -9.13 -0.32 7.67
N PRO A 132 -10.29 0.36 7.58
CA PRO A 132 -11.42 -0.04 6.73
C PRO A 132 -11.04 -0.26 5.27
N PHE A 133 -10.27 0.64 4.67
CA PHE A 133 -9.80 0.51 3.29
C PHE A 133 -8.89 -0.71 3.12
N LEU A 134 -7.93 -0.90 4.04
CA LEU A 134 -7.06 -2.07 4.07
C LEU A 134 -7.88 -3.37 4.10
N HIS A 135 -8.85 -3.46 5.03
CA HIS A 135 -9.70 -4.65 5.17
C HIS A 135 -10.52 -4.95 3.91
N ARG A 136 -11.04 -3.95 3.23
CA ARG A 136 -11.77 -4.13 1.96
C ARG A 136 -10.90 -4.77 0.88
N ILE A 137 -9.59 -4.52 0.87
CA ILE A 137 -8.67 -5.04 -0.17
C ILE A 137 -8.15 -6.43 0.18
N ILE A 138 -7.81 -6.69 1.45
CA ILE A 138 -7.20 -7.98 1.84
C ILE A 138 -8.21 -9.07 2.17
N SER A 139 -9.48 -8.72 2.37
CA SER A 139 -10.52 -9.70 2.69
C SER A 139 -10.58 -10.80 1.63
N PRO A 140 -10.59 -12.08 2.00
CA PRO A 140 -10.76 -13.18 1.04
C PRO A 140 -12.05 -13.05 0.19
N ARG A 141 -13.08 -12.40 0.74
CA ARG A 141 -14.36 -12.18 0.06
C ARG A 141 -14.31 -11.06 -0.99
N SER A 142 -13.26 -10.24 -0.99
CA SER A 142 -13.14 -9.12 -1.93
C SER A 142 -12.82 -9.56 -3.36
N ASN A 143 -12.23 -10.75 -3.52
CA ASN A 143 -11.79 -11.32 -4.81
C ASN A 143 -10.95 -10.34 -5.66
N ILE A 144 -10.28 -9.39 -5.03
CA ILE A 144 -9.46 -8.41 -5.75
C ILE A 144 -8.27 -9.12 -6.38
N ALA A 145 -8.21 -9.05 -7.70
CA ALA A 145 -7.17 -9.67 -8.50
C ALA A 145 -5.80 -9.06 -8.20
N LYS A 146 -4.77 -9.90 -8.14
CA LYS A 146 -3.36 -9.51 -8.02
C LYS A 146 -2.61 -10.18 -9.17
N ARG A 147 -1.98 -9.36 -10.03
CA ARG A 147 -1.25 -9.88 -11.19
C ARG A 147 0.24 -9.82 -10.92
N TYR A 148 0.88 -10.93 -11.24
CA TYR A 148 2.31 -11.13 -11.08
C TYR A 148 2.97 -11.46 -12.39
N LEU A 149 4.15 -10.91 -12.63
CA LEU A 149 5.09 -11.35 -13.63
C LEU A 149 6.05 -12.34 -12.97
N ALA A 150 6.04 -13.58 -13.42
CA ALA A 150 6.91 -14.64 -12.93
C ALA A 150 7.98 -14.97 -13.98
N THR A 151 9.25 -15.00 -13.56
CA THR A 151 10.37 -15.56 -14.30
C THR A 151 10.66 -16.95 -13.73
N LEU A 152 10.74 -17.94 -14.61
CA LEU A 152 10.82 -19.36 -14.29
C LEU A 152 12.20 -19.92 -14.61
N ASP A 153 12.63 -20.91 -13.85
CA ASP A 153 13.87 -21.65 -14.03
C ASP A 153 13.83 -22.53 -15.31
N ARG A 154 12.65 -23.04 -15.64
CA ARG A 154 12.43 -23.95 -16.76
C ARG A 154 11.32 -23.45 -17.67
N PRO A 155 11.32 -23.86 -18.97
CA PRO A 155 10.21 -23.57 -19.87
C PRO A 155 8.88 -24.13 -19.33
N LEU A 156 7.79 -23.42 -19.63
CA LEU A 156 6.43 -23.91 -19.41
C LEU A 156 6.20 -25.17 -20.26
N LYS A 157 5.47 -26.15 -19.71
CA LYS A 157 5.11 -27.41 -20.38
C LYS A 157 3.91 -27.23 -21.32
N GLY A 158 3.06 -26.23 -21.05
CA GLY A 158 1.88 -25.87 -21.83
C GLY A 158 0.55 -26.25 -21.20
N ASP A 159 0.53 -27.05 -20.15
CA ASP A 159 -0.68 -27.48 -19.41
C ASP A 159 -0.95 -26.68 -18.14
N GLU A 160 -0.01 -25.88 -17.66
CA GLU A 160 -0.11 -25.13 -16.41
C GLU A 160 -1.31 -24.17 -16.40
N ALA A 161 -1.62 -23.55 -17.53
CA ALA A 161 -2.74 -22.61 -17.64
C ALA A 161 -4.08 -23.30 -17.34
N ALA A 162 -4.28 -24.51 -17.89
CA ALA A 162 -5.48 -25.31 -17.66
C ALA A 162 -5.55 -25.79 -16.21
N LEU A 163 -4.43 -26.24 -15.63
CA LEU A 163 -4.34 -26.70 -14.24
C LEU A 163 -4.66 -25.58 -13.24
N PHE A 164 -4.14 -24.37 -13.47
CA PHE A 164 -4.40 -23.25 -12.57
C PHE A 164 -5.83 -22.69 -12.71
N ALA A 165 -6.38 -22.72 -13.93
CA ALA A 165 -7.76 -22.30 -14.18
C ALA A 165 -8.80 -23.28 -13.62
N ALA A 166 -8.46 -24.55 -13.44
CA ALA A 166 -9.38 -25.56 -12.90
C ALA A 166 -9.79 -25.30 -11.45
N GLY A 167 -8.97 -24.60 -10.65
CA GLY A 167 -9.27 -24.32 -9.23
C GLY A 167 -9.28 -25.59 -8.37
N THR A 168 -8.56 -26.62 -8.79
CA THR A 168 -8.47 -27.92 -8.09
C THR A 168 -7.11 -28.18 -7.48
N LEU A 169 -6.14 -27.30 -7.72
CA LEU A 169 -4.79 -27.46 -7.22
C LEU A 169 -4.76 -27.29 -5.70
N ILE A 170 -4.28 -28.31 -5.01
CA ILE A 170 -4.04 -28.27 -3.56
C ILE A 170 -2.54 -28.13 -3.34
N LEU A 171 -2.14 -27.12 -2.59
CA LEU A 171 -0.73 -26.89 -2.25
C LEU A 171 -0.28 -27.84 -1.15
N GLU A 172 1.00 -28.19 -1.13
CA GLU A 172 1.59 -28.99 -0.07
C GLU A 172 1.27 -28.41 1.31
N SER A 173 0.91 -29.27 2.25
CA SER A 173 0.49 -28.92 3.62
C SER A 173 -0.81 -28.11 3.73
N GLU A 174 -1.64 -28.08 2.68
CA GLU A 174 -2.97 -27.49 2.71
C GLU A 174 -4.06 -28.52 2.41
N THR A 175 -5.28 -28.26 2.83
CA THR A 175 -6.43 -29.16 2.66
C THR A 175 -7.39 -28.65 1.59
N ASP A 176 -7.46 -27.34 1.42
CA ASP A 176 -8.40 -26.70 0.51
C ASP A 176 -7.74 -26.36 -0.83
N PRO A 177 -8.42 -26.58 -1.95
CA PRO A 177 -7.91 -26.20 -3.25
C PRO A 177 -7.75 -24.68 -3.36
N LEU A 178 -6.89 -24.24 -4.27
CA LEU A 178 -6.74 -22.84 -4.63
C LEU A 178 -7.96 -22.36 -5.42
N ALA A 179 -8.26 -21.06 -5.32
CA ALA A 179 -9.17 -20.43 -6.27
C ALA A 179 -8.60 -20.51 -7.70
N PRO A 180 -9.48 -20.58 -8.75
CA PRO A 180 -9.04 -20.50 -10.11
C PRO A 180 -8.13 -19.31 -10.39
N ALA A 181 -7.04 -19.53 -11.12
CA ALA A 181 -6.08 -18.50 -11.48
C ALA A 181 -5.89 -18.44 -13.00
N VAL A 182 -5.56 -17.26 -13.51
CA VAL A 182 -5.33 -17.04 -14.95
C VAL A 182 -3.83 -16.95 -15.19
N LEU A 183 -3.29 -17.89 -15.99
CA LEU A 183 -1.90 -17.88 -16.44
C LEU A 183 -1.85 -17.50 -17.91
N GLU A 184 -1.08 -16.47 -18.22
CA GLU A 184 -0.79 -15.99 -19.58
C GLU A 184 0.71 -16.17 -19.85
N PRO A 185 1.14 -17.15 -20.67
CA PRO A 185 2.53 -17.25 -21.10
C PRO A 185 2.93 -16.00 -21.89
N ILE A 186 4.10 -15.43 -21.59
CA ILE A 186 4.66 -14.28 -22.32
C ILE A 186 6.03 -14.61 -22.93
N GLY A 187 6.54 -15.78 -22.63
CA GLY A 187 7.77 -16.35 -23.18
C GLY A 187 7.96 -17.76 -22.67
N PRO A 188 8.98 -18.49 -23.13
CA PRO A 188 9.20 -19.88 -22.70
C PRO A 188 9.36 -20.02 -21.17
N THR A 189 10.06 -19.08 -20.54
CA THR A 189 10.35 -19.07 -19.10
C THR A 189 9.74 -17.86 -18.38
N SER A 190 8.67 -17.28 -18.93
CA SER A 190 8.03 -16.11 -18.33
C SER A 190 6.52 -16.14 -18.54
N ALA A 191 5.78 -15.76 -17.49
CA ALA A 191 4.33 -15.74 -17.50
C ALA A 191 3.75 -14.63 -16.63
N ARG A 192 2.56 -14.16 -16.99
CA ARG A 192 1.69 -13.41 -16.09
C ARG A 192 0.75 -14.36 -15.37
N LEU A 193 0.69 -14.27 -14.04
CA LEU A 193 -0.24 -15.03 -13.22
C LEU A 193 -1.14 -14.07 -12.45
N THR A 194 -2.44 -14.20 -12.65
CA THR A 194 -3.47 -13.44 -11.92
C THR A 194 -4.17 -14.36 -10.92
N ILE A 195 -4.14 -13.99 -9.65
CA ILE A 195 -4.79 -14.69 -8.54
C ILE A 195 -5.74 -13.75 -7.80
N THR A 196 -6.81 -14.27 -7.19
CA THR A 196 -7.79 -13.49 -6.43
C THR A 196 -7.66 -13.67 -4.90
N GLU A 197 -6.83 -14.59 -4.47
CA GLU A 197 -6.50 -14.86 -3.07
C GLU A 197 -5.04 -14.51 -2.75
N GLY A 198 -4.51 -14.89 -1.60
CA GLY A 198 -3.13 -14.60 -1.22
C GLY A 198 -2.66 -15.48 -0.08
N ARG A 199 -2.42 -16.79 -0.36
CA ARG A 199 -1.82 -17.70 0.61
C ARG A 199 -0.30 -17.48 0.69
N TYR A 200 0.31 -18.03 1.72
CA TYR A 200 1.74 -17.91 1.95
C TYR A 200 2.55 -18.44 0.75
N HIS A 201 3.40 -17.60 0.17
CA HIS A 201 4.22 -17.89 -1.01
C HIS A 201 3.44 -18.51 -2.18
N GLN A 202 2.16 -18.16 -2.36
CA GLN A 202 1.22 -18.87 -3.24
C GLN A 202 1.75 -19.05 -4.67
N VAL A 203 2.18 -17.98 -5.33
CA VAL A 203 2.65 -18.05 -6.72
C VAL A 203 3.84 -19.00 -6.86
N ARG A 204 4.82 -18.93 -5.95
CA ARG A 204 6.00 -19.80 -5.95
C ARG A 204 5.61 -21.26 -5.74
N ARG A 205 4.70 -21.53 -4.80
CA ARG A 205 4.20 -22.88 -4.52
C ARG A 205 3.35 -23.45 -5.65
N MET A 206 2.58 -22.62 -6.35
CA MET A 206 1.82 -23.05 -7.54
C MET A 206 2.76 -23.58 -8.63
N PHE A 207 3.81 -22.84 -8.97
CA PHE A 207 4.78 -23.29 -9.96
C PHE A 207 5.59 -24.49 -9.46
N ALA A 208 5.92 -24.57 -8.17
CA ALA A 208 6.58 -25.76 -7.59
C ALA A 208 5.72 -27.02 -7.72
N ALA A 209 4.40 -26.91 -7.51
CA ALA A 209 3.47 -28.04 -7.64
C ALA A 209 3.39 -28.61 -9.06
N VAL A 210 3.71 -27.83 -10.10
CA VAL A 210 3.80 -28.30 -11.50
C VAL A 210 5.24 -28.61 -11.94
N GLY A 211 6.17 -28.65 -10.96
CA GLY A 211 7.57 -29.04 -11.20
C GLY A 211 8.45 -27.95 -11.79
N ASN A 212 8.07 -26.68 -11.64
CA ASN A 212 8.87 -25.53 -12.04
C ASN A 212 9.30 -24.69 -10.83
N HIS A 213 10.21 -23.74 -11.01
CA HIS A 213 10.69 -22.88 -9.95
C HIS A 213 10.66 -21.40 -10.37
N VAL A 214 10.15 -20.52 -9.48
CA VAL A 214 10.11 -19.07 -9.72
C VAL A 214 11.42 -18.46 -9.26
N ILE A 215 12.23 -17.98 -10.20
CA ILE A 215 13.52 -17.30 -9.94
C ILE A 215 13.36 -15.78 -9.84
N GLY A 216 12.27 -15.21 -10.36
CA GLY A 216 11.93 -13.79 -10.24
C GLY A 216 10.43 -13.61 -10.13
N LEU A 217 9.98 -12.73 -9.23
CA LEU A 217 8.57 -12.44 -9.04
C LEU A 217 8.35 -10.93 -8.85
N HIS A 218 7.42 -10.39 -9.64
CA HIS A 218 7.10 -8.98 -9.63
C HIS A 218 5.59 -8.77 -9.69
N ARG A 219 5.01 -8.06 -8.71
CA ARG A 219 3.59 -7.71 -8.76
C ARG A 219 3.39 -6.39 -9.47
N ASP A 220 2.75 -6.41 -10.62
CA ASP A 220 2.52 -5.22 -11.44
C ASP A 220 1.12 -4.63 -11.32
N ARG A 221 0.14 -5.33 -10.69
CA ARG A 221 -1.26 -4.87 -10.61
C ARG A 221 -2.00 -5.39 -9.39
N ILE A 222 -2.89 -4.55 -8.84
CA ILE A 222 -3.91 -4.92 -7.83
C ILE A 222 -5.25 -4.35 -8.31
N GLY A 223 -6.24 -5.22 -8.59
CA GLY A 223 -7.48 -4.81 -9.25
C GLY A 223 -7.18 -4.10 -10.57
N GLY A 224 -7.83 -2.98 -10.84
CA GLY A 224 -7.52 -2.12 -11.99
C GLY A 224 -6.28 -1.24 -11.81
N LEU A 225 -5.70 -1.14 -10.62
CA LEU A 225 -4.54 -0.28 -10.36
C LEU A 225 -3.24 -0.96 -10.81
N ALA A 226 -2.56 -0.38 -11.79
CA ALA A 226 -1.25 -0.83 -12.26
C ALA A 226 -0.10 -0.07 -11.55
N LEU A 227 1.05 -0.73 -11.45
CA LEU A 227 2.30 -0.05 -11.07
C LEU A 227 2.69 0.94 -12.17
N PRO A 228 2.87 2.24 -11.86
CA PRO A 228 3.32 3.20 -12.85
C PRO A 228 4.71 2.84 -13.40
N VAL A 229 4.88 2.89 -14.71
CA VAL A 229 6.14 2.52 -15.38
C VAL A 229 7.29 3.47 -15.06
N ASP A 230 6.96 4.69 -14.66
CA ASP A 230 7.90 5.75 -14.28
C ASP A 230 8.18 5.81 -12.77
N LEU A 231 7.67 4.86 -11.99
CA LEU A 231 7.95 4.77 -10.56
C LEU A 231 9.12 3.82 -10.31
N GLU A 232 10.27 4.36 -10.00
CA GLU A 232 11.49 3.59 -9.75
C GLU A 232 11.39 2.68 -8.51
N PRO A 233 12.13 1.56 -8.45
CA PRO A 233 12.20 0.72 -7.27
C PRO A 233 12.61 1.50 -6.01
N GLY A 234 11.84 1.35 -4.94
CA GLY A 234 12.01 2.10 -3.69
C GLY A 234 11.27 3.44 -3.64
N ALA A 235 10.83 3.95 -4.79
CA ALA A 235 10.00 5.15 -4.85
C ALA A 235 8.54 4.86 -4.50
N TRP A 236 7.82 5.92 -4.12
CA TRP A 236 6.40 5.84 -3.74
C TRP A 236 5.64 7.10 -4.15
N ARG A 237 4.32 6.98 -4.25
CA ARG A 237 3.38 8.08 -4.51
C ARG A 237 2.16 7.96 -3.62
N ILE A 238 1.57 9.08 -3.25
CA ILE A 238 0.25 9.11 -2.61
C ILE A 238 -0.81 8.82 -3.67
N LEU A 239 -1.72 7.90 -3.39
CA LEU A 239 -2.82 7.59 -4.29
C LEU A 239 -3.88 8.67 -4.28
N THR A 240 -4.34 9.04 -5.47
CA THR A 240 -5.55 9.84 -5.66
C THR A 240 -6.82 9.01 -5.38
N ALA A 241 -7.96 9.68 -5.19
CA ALA A 241 -9.25 9.01 -5.01
C ALA A 241 -9.60 8.10 -6.20
N ASP A 242 -9.33 8.53 -7.43
CA ASP A 242 -9.57 7.75 -8.64
C ASP A 242 -8.71 6.49 -8.70
N GLN A 243 -7.43 6.61 -8.30
CA GLN A 243 -6.53 5.46 -8.22
C GLN A 243 -6.95 4.47 -7.12
N GLN A 244 -7.46 4.98 -5.99
CA GLN A 244 -8.03 4.11 -4.95
C GLN A 244 -9.30 3.40 -5.45
N ALA A 245 -10.15 4.07 -6.20
CA ALA A 245 -11.36 3.48 -6.80
C ALA A 245 -11.01 2.41 -7.84
N ALA A 246 -9.97 2.62 -8.65
CA ALA A 246 -9.50 1.67 -9.65
C ALA A 246 -9.11 0.29 -9.07
N ILE A 247 -8.76 0.21 -7.78
CA ILE A 247 -8.45 -1.08 -7.12
C ILE A 247 -9.66 -2.02 -7.15
N PHE A 248 -10.87 -1.47 -7.17
CA PHE A 248 -12.13 -2.23 -7.10
C PHE A 248 -12.82 -2.38 -8.47
N ALA A 249 -12.18 -1.93 -9.55
CA ALA A 249 -12.67 -2.04 -10.92
C ALA A 249 -12.29 -3.38 -11.56
#